data_1b30a54f64368cadb1cba40c26e65227
#
_entry.id   1b30a54f64368cadb1cba40c26e65227
#
_cell.length_a   1.000
_cell.length_b   1.000
_cell.length_c   1.000
_cell.angle_alpha   90.00
_cell.angle_beta   90.00
_cell.angle_gamma   90.00
#
_symmetry.space_group_name_H-M   'P 1'
#
loop_
_entity.id
_entity.type
_entity.pdbx_description
1 polymer ?
#
loop_
_entity_poly.entity_id
_entity_poly.type
_entity_poly.pdbx_seq_one_letter_code
_entity_poly.pdbx_strand_id
1 'polypeptide(L)' 'MNTIVNKFVQAHDRYMELDKIRVDCTNPAERESVHIAILKAYLEVQFHARQICGLQFADGMDFAEVN' A
#
# COMPACT_ATOMS: atom_id res chain seq x y z
N MET A 1 -4.53 9.10 -18.53
CA MET A 1 -4.41 8.06 -17.53
C MET A 1 -3.51 8.49 -16.41
N ASN A 2 -3.94 8.33 -15.20
CA ASN A 2 -3.17 8.81 -14.06
C ASN A 2 -2.18 7.74 -13.60
N THR A 3 -0.91 7.99 -13.81
CA THR A 3 0.12 7.03 -13.46
C THR A 3 0.18 6.76 -11.95
N ILE A 4 -0.10 7.77 -11.15
CA ILE A 4 -0.05 7.62 -9.71
C ILE A 4 -1.16 6.69 -9.24
N VAL A 5 -2.35 6.83 -9.82
CA VAL A 5 -3.46 5.95 -9.47
C VAL A 5 -3.14 4.52 -9.89
N ASN A 6 -2.53 4.36 -11.08
CA ASN A 6 -2.16 3.02 -11.53
C ASN A 6 -1.17 2.37 -10.59
N LYS A 7 -0.20 3.14 -10.12
CA LYS A 7 0.79 2.60 -9.19
C LYS A 7 0.13 2.21 -7.87
N PHE A 8 -0.83 3.00 -7.43
CA PHE A 8 -1.54 2.68 -6.20
C PHE A 8 -2.29 1.35 -6.37
N VAL A 9 -2.99 1.19 -7.50
CA VAL A 9 -3.75 -0.04 -7.74
C VAL A 9 -2.81 -1.24 -7.78
N GLN A 10 -1.67 -1.10 -8.44
CA GLN A 10 -0.70 -2.19 -8.53
C GLN A 10 -0.15 -2.55 -7.16
N ALA A 11 0.15 -1.55 -6.35
CA ALA A 11 0.66 -1.81 -5.00
C ALA A 11 -0.40 -2.50 -4.15
N HIS A 12 -1.64 -2.05 -4.27
CA HIS A 12 -2.75 -2.63 -3.52
C HIS A 12 -2.95 -4.09 -3.93
N ASP A 13 -2.91 -4.37 -5.23
CA ASP A 13 -3.09 -5.73 -5.71
C ASP A 13 -1.99 -6.64 -5.19
N ARG A 14 -0.76 -6.15 -5.16
CA ARG A 14 0.35 -6.93 -4.66
C ARG A 14 0.16 -7.22 -3.18
N TYR A 15 -0.30 -6.23 -2.43
CA TYR A 15 -0.54 -6.40 -1.01
C TYR A 15 -1.58 -7.49 -0.78
N MET A 16 -2.65 -7.47 -1.56
CA MET A 16 -3.72 -8.46 -1.41
C MET A 16 -3.23 -9.86 -1.76
N GLU A 17 -2.40 -9.98 -2.80
CA GLU A 17 -1.87 -11.27 -3.16
C GLU A 17 -0.96 -11.82 -2.09
N LEU A 18 -0.11 -10.98 -1.53
CA LEU A 18 0.79 -11.42 -0.47
C LEU A 18 0.02 -11.85 0.76
N ASP A 19 -1.08 -11.17 1.05
CA ASP A 19 -1.90 -11.53 2.19
C ASP A 19 -2.50 -12.93 2.01
N LYS A 20 -2.91 -13.25 0.79
CA LYS A 20 -3.42 -14.58 0.50
C LYS A 20 -2.34 -15.62 0.71
N ILE A 21 -1.14 -15.34 0.22
CA ILE A 21 -0.03 -16.27 0.37
C ILE A 21 0.27 -16.48 1.85
N ARG A 22 0.21 -15.41 2.63
CA ARG A 22 0.47 -15.51 4.05
C ARG A 22 -0.51 -16.46 4.74
N VAL A 23 -1.77 -16.36 4.35
CA VAL A 23 -2.80 -17.20 4.96
C VAL A 23 -2.56 -18.68 4.67
N ASP A 24 -2.09 -18.96 3.44
CA ASP A 24 -1.85 -20.35 3.04
C ASP A 24 -0.49 -20.89 3.49
N CYS A 25 0.36 -20.02 3.99
CA CYS A 25 1.72 -20.43 4.30
C CYS A 25 1.79 -21.08 5.68
N THR A 26 2.33 -22.28 5.75
CA THR A 26 2.43 -22.99 7.03
C THR A 26 3.86 -23.06 7.54
N ASN A 27 4.83 -22.83 6.68
CA ASN A 27 6.24 -22.89 7.07
C ASN A 27 6.64 -21.60 7.79
N PRO A 28 7.12 -21.66 9.03
CA PRO A 28 7.43 -20.45 9.79
C PRO A 28 8.45 -19.53 9.10
N ALA A 29 9.47 -20.09 8.46
CA ALA A 29 10.47 -19.27 7.79
C ALA A 29 9.87 -18.54 6.60
N GLU A 30 9.01 -19.22 5.85
CA GLU A 30 8.37 -18.60 4.71
C GLU A 30 7.37 -17.56 5.17
N ARG A 31 6.67 -17.83 6.28
CA ARG A 31 5.72 -16.88 6.82
C ARG A 31 6.42 -15.59 7.19
N GLU A 32 7.59 -15.67 7.74
CA GLU A 32 8.34 -14.50 8.13
C GLU A 32 8.74 -13.69 6.89
N SER A 33 9.23 -14.37 5.84
CA SER A 33 9.58 -13.70 4.60
C SER A 33 8.38 -13.02 3.97
N VAL A 34 7.24 -13.70 3.96
CA VAL A 34 6.02 -13.14 3.41
C VAL A 34 5.57 -11.95 4.25
N HIS A 35 5.71 -12.05 5.56
CA HIS A 35 5.31 -10.97 6.45
C HIS A 35 6.11 -9.70 6.14
N ILE A 36 7.42 -9.86 5.94
CA ILE A 36 8.26 -8.71 5.60
C ILE A 36 7.82 -8.12 4.26
N ALA A 37 7.52 -8.99 3.29
CA ALA A 37 7.07 -8.51 1.99
C ALA A 37 5.74 -7.76 2.10
N ILE A 38 4.86 -8.24 2.98
CA ILE A 38 3.57 -7.59 3.20
C ILE A 38 3.78 -6.20 3.80
N LEU A 39 4.69 -6.08 4.76
CA LEU A 39 4.96 -4.79 5.36
C LEU A 39 5.47 -3.80 4.32
N LYS A 40 6.36 -4.25 3.44
CA LYS A 40 6.86 -3.38 2.38
C LYS A 40 5.75 -2.98 1.43
N ALA A 41 4.90 -3.93 1.05
CA ALA A 41 3.79 -3.63 0.15
C ALA A 41 2.82 -2.65 0.79
N TYR A 42 2.58 -2.82 2.09
CA TYR A 42 1.70 -1.93 2.82
C TYR A 42 2.24 -0.50 2.82
N LEU A 43 3.54 -0.35 3.01
CA LEU A 43 4.16 0.97 2.99
C LEU A 43 4.04 1.60 1.61
N GLU A 44 4.16 0.80 0.56
CA GLU A 44 4.00 1.31 -0.79
C GLU A 44 2.57 1.77 -1.04
N VAL A 45 1.61 1.00 -0.56
CA VAL A 45 0.21 1.38 -0.69
C VAL A 45 -0.02 2.72 0.01
N GLN A 46 0.50 2.87 1.21
CA GLN A 46 0.34 4.11 1.95
C GLN A 46 1.00 5.28 1.23
N PHE A 47 2.19 5.04 0.69
CA PHE A 47 2.92 6.09 -0.01
C PHE A 47 2.10 6.60 -1.21
N HIS A 48 1.60 5.67 -2.01
CA HIS A 48 0.82 6.07 -3.18
C HIS A 48 -0.52 6.67 -2.81
N ALA A 49 -1.12 6.19 -1.73
CA ALA A 49 -2.38 6.77 -1.26
C ALA A 49 -2.18 8.23 -0.85
N ARG A 50 -1.06 8.51 -0.19
CA ARG A 50 -0.75 9.88 0.20
C ARG A 50 -0.54 10.77 -1.00
N GLN A 51 0.08 10.22 -2.05
CA GLN A 51 0.28 10.99 -3.27
C GLN A 51 -1.05 11.35 -3.90
N ILE A 52 -1.99 10.42 -3.91
CA ILE A 52 -3.30 10.68 -4.47
C ILE A 52 -4.01 11.75 -3.65
N CYS A 53 -3.95 11.64 -2.33
CA CYS A 53 -4.56 12.63 -1.46
C CYS A 53 -3.93 13.99 -1.68
N GLY A 54 -2.62 14.01 -1.84
CA GLY A 54 -1.94 15.27 -2.09
C GLY A 54 -2.39 15.94 -3.36
N LEU A 55 -2.63 15.13 -4.39
CA LEU A 55 -3.11 15.67 -5.64
C LEU A 55 -4.51 16.25 -5.50
N GLN A 56 -5.35 15.58 -4.71
CA GLN A 56 -6.73 16.02 -4.57
C GLN A 56 -6.88 17.20 -3.63
N PHE A 57 -6.06 17.24 -2.61
CA PHE A 57 -6.20 18.25 -1.59
C PHE A 57 -5.04 19.23 -1.52
N ALA A 58 -4.30 19.31 -2.59
CA ALA A 58 -3.13 20.17 -2.61
C ALA A 58 -3.47 21.59 -2.23
N ASP A 59 -4.62 22.06 -2.68
CA ASP A 59 -5.00 23.41 -2.37
C ASP A 59 -5.69 23.51 -1.05
N GLY A 60 -6.26 22.48 -0.62
CA GLY A 60 -7.05 22.49 0.58
C GLY A 60 -6.33 22.00 1.78
N MET A 61 -5.08 21.99 1.74
CA MET A 61 -4.33 21.45 2.74
C MET A 61 -4.78 21.49 4.08
N ASP A 62 -5.74 22.16 4.38
CA ASP A 62 -6.32 22.19 5.68
C ASP A 62 -6.59 20.81 6.15
N PHE A 63 -6.86 19.93 5.23
CA PHE A 63 -7.16 18.59 5.59
C PHE A 63 -6.08 18.03 6.52
N ALA A 64 -4.85 18.29 6.19
CA ALA A 64 -3.76 17.78 6.99
C ALA A 64 -3.65 18.51 8.30
N GLU A 65 -4.09 19.74 8.32
CA GLU A 65 -3.96 20.50 9.53
C GLU A 65 -5.04 20.23 10.51
N VAL A 66 -6.16 19.83 10.04
CA VAL A 66 -7.27 19.57 10.91
C VAL A 66 -6.92 18.51 11.92
N ASN A 67 -6.02 17.69 11.57
CA ASN A 67 -5.60 16.68 12.50
C ASN A 67 -4.62 17.20 13.51
#